data_8599de320b00238ecb7d2e4438499654
#
_entry.id   8599de320b00238ecb7d2e4438499654
#
_cell.length_a   1.000
_cell.length_b   1.000
_cell.length_c   1.000
_cell.angle_alpha   90.00
_cell.angle_beta   90.00
_cell.angle_gamma   90.00
#
_symmetry.space_group_name_H-M   'P 1'
#
loop_
_entity.id
_entity.type
_entity.pdbx_description
1 polymer ?
#
loop_
_entity_poly.entity_id
_entity_poly.type
_entity_poly.pdbx_seq_one_letter_code
_entity_poly.pdbx_strand_id
1 'polypeptide(L)'
;MERLSVVVEPLLAECAPERFSSEQLAQARARAATSGERVLEALGVLCELAPMPFIHTLGATLHYPVLDTDSLFQATPVFDRVTLAQCLKREFILLRHNDEVIGVFADPFDPARLAWIDDCLHGAPLHLVHADDLKAYLARHEESFHAVESLNAQGDTHNEIDTLQSLSLTSISEDASSVVKLVNSTLYDALKMHASDIHLGTTGHGLVIKYRIDGVLNNISKVQGNEFSEQVISRVKVMAELDIGEKRVPQDGRFKIGISGRQIDFRVSIMPSIFGEDAVLRVLDKQDLADKVCGVQLQALGFEDETLRQLRRLAAEPYGMVLVTGPTGSGKTTTLYAMITEINHGVDKIITIEDPVEYQLPGVLQIPVNEKKGLTFARGLRSILRHDPDKIMVGEIRDPDTAQIAVQSALTGHLVFTTIHANNVFDVIGRFTQMEIDPYSLVSALNAILAQRLIRLVCASCSAPVNPSDEELCASGLDPQKVDHYHFVHGKGCGHCRGSGYRGRTAIAELLHLDDELRQMIVERQPIKKIKALACARGLRLLRESALELVEQGRTTLEEINRVTFIA
;
A
#
# COMPACT_ATOMS: atom_id res chain seq x y z
N MET A 1 -47.64 -8.28 30.96
CA MET A 1 -47.08 -7.63 29.75
C MET A 1 -46.21 -8.65 29.06
N GLU A 2 -46.81 -9.22 28.03
CA GLU A 2 -46.38 -10.40 27.30
C GLU A 2 -45.15 -10.15 26.45
N ARG A 3 -44.24 -11.10 26.53
CA ARG A 3 -43.11 -11.18 25.57
C ARG A 3 -43.64 -11.83 24.30
N LEU A 4 -43.67 -11.09 23.20
CA LEU A 4 -43.84 -11.63 21.85
C LEU A 4 -42.52 -12.31 21.43
N SER A 5 -42.46 -13.62 21.54
CA SER A 5 -41.51 -14.49 20.89
C SER A 5 -41.90 -14.61 19.40
N VAL A 6 -41.14 -13.98 18.52
CA VAL A 6 -41.24 -14.25 17.10
C VAL A 6 -40.59 -15.61 16.83
N VAL A 7 -41.42 -16.61 16.64
CA VAL A 7 -41.02 -17.91 16.11
C VAL A 7 -40.75 -17.70 14.61
N VAL A 8 -39.47 -17.73 14.22
CA VAL A 8 -39.09 -17.88 12.83
C VAL A 8 -39.28 -19.35 12.49
N GLU A 9 -40.36 -19.66 11.80
CA GLU A 9 -40.52 -20.96 11.15
C GLU A 9 -39.36 -21.20 10.17
N PRO A 10 -38.75 -22.39 10.19
CA PRO A 10 -37.79 -22.76 9.16
C PRO A 10 -38.55 -22.96 7.85
N LEU A 11 -38.27 -22.11 6.85
CA LEU A 11 -38.69 -22.31 5.47
C LEU A 11 -38.31 -23.72 5.06
N LEU A 12 -39.33 -24.48 4.64
CA LEU A 12 -39.29 -25.83 4.11
C LEU A 12 -38.09 -25.98 3.15
N ALA A 13 -37.13 -26.80 3.52
CA ALA A 13 -36.14 -27.33 2.58
C ALA A 13 -36.92 -28.15 1.56
N GLU A 14 -37.20 -27.57 0.39
CA GLU A 14 -37.63 -28.34 -0.76
C GLU A 14 -36.53 -29.42 -1.00
N CYS A 15 -36.92 -30.69 -0.95
CA CYS A 15 -36.03 -31.80 -1.24
C CYS A 15 -35.47 -31.63 -2.65
N ALA A 16 -34.18 -31.32 -2.77
CA ALA A 16 -33.52 -31.29 -4.07
C ALA A 16 -33.72 -32.64 -4.76
N PRO A 17 -33.93 -32.69 -6.06
CA PRO A 17 -34.09 -33.94 -6.79
C PRO A 17 -32.81 -34.76 -6.67
N GLU A 18 -32.91 -36.07 -6.51
CA GLU A 18 -31.72 -36.95 -6.39
C GLU A 18 -30.80 -36.83 -7.61
N ARG A 19 -31.34 -36.53 -8.80
CA ARG A 19 -30.58 -36.35 -10.05
C ARG A 19 -31.29 -35.35 -10.96
N PHE A 20 -30.53 -34.61 -11.78
CA PHE A 20 -31.09 -33.83 -12.87
C PHE A 20 -31.64 -34.72 -13.97
N SER A 21 -32.76 -34.36 -14.53
CA SER A 21 -33.37 -35.10 -15.67
C SER A 21 -32.60 -34.82 -16.97
N SER A 22 -32.67 -35.76 -17.91
CA SER A 22 -32.09 -35.56 -19.25
C SER A 22 -32.69 -34.35 -19.98
N GLU A 23 -33.94 -33.99 -19.68
CA GLU A 23 -34.64 -32.83 -20.25
C GLU A 23 -34.06 -31.52 -19.70
N GLN A 24 -33.81 -31.40 -18.37
CA GLN A 24 -33.17 -30.24 -17.76
C GLN A 24 -31.75 -30.00 -18.31
N LEU A 25 -30.99 -31.05 -18.49
CA LEU A 25 -29.63 -30.98 -19.08
C LEU A 25 -29.69 -30.55 -20.56
N ALA A 26 -30.68 -31.04 -21.33
CA ALA A 26 -30.88 -30.64 -22.73
C ALA A 26 -31.29 -29.17 -22.84
N GLN A 27 -32.19 -28.70 -21.97
CA GLN A 27 -32.63 -27.31 -21.92
C GLN A 27 -31.48 -26.37 -21.53
N ALA A 28 -30.66 -26.77 -20.55
CA ALA A 28 -29.47 -26.00 -20.14
C ALA A 28 -28.48 -25.86 -21.30
N ARG A 29 -28.20 -26.94 -22.03
CA ARG A 29 -27.31 -26.89 -23.21
C ARG A 29 -27.87 -26.03 -24.33
N ALA A 30 -29.17 -26.11 -24.60
CA ALA A 30 -29.84 -25.28 -25.61
C ALA A 30 -29.80 -23.79 -25.24
N ARG A 31 -30.02 -23.47 -23.97
CA ARG A 31 -29.89 -22.09 -23.44
C ARG A 31 -28.47 -21.59 -23.55
N ALA A 32 -27.49 -22.36 -23.10
CA ALA A 32 -26.08 -22.00 -23.19
C ALA A 32 -25.63 -21.73 -24.64
N ALA A 33 -26.10 -22.54 -25.61
CA ALA A 33 -25.82 -22.34 -27.02
C ALA A 33 -26.43 -21.04 -27.60
N THR A 34 -27.52 -20.54 -27.01
CA THR A 34 -28.21 -19.34 -27.48
C THR A 34 -27.72 -18.06 -26.80
N SER A 35 -27.38 -18.13 -25.49
CA SER A 35 -26.95 -16.98 -24.67
C SER A 35 -25.45 -16.77 -24.63
N GLY A 36 -24.64 -17.80 -24.99
CA GLY A 36 -23.20 -17.78 -24.84
C GLY A 36 -22.69 -18.00 -23.38
N GLU A 37 -23.61 -18.32 -22.46
CA GLU A 37 -23.30 -18.67 -21.07
C GLU A 37 -22.73 -20.09 -20.96
N ARG A 38 -22.10 -20.42 -19.83
CA ARG A 38 -21.67 -21.79 -19.54
C ARG A 38 -22.89 -22.67 -19.25
N VAL A 39 -22.81 -23.95 -19.64
CA VAL A 39 -23.90 -24.92 -19.38
C VAL A 39 -24.22 -25.04 -17.89
N LEU A 40 -23.17 -24.96 -17.03
CA LEU A 40 -23.30 -24.99 -15.59
C LEU A 40 -24.12 -23.79 -15.06
N GLU A 41 -23.88 -22.60 -15.55
CA GLU A 41 -24.61 -21.38 -15.20
C GLU A 41 -26.06 -21.44 -15.65
N ALA A 42 -26.26 -21.85 -16.90
CA ALA A 42 -27.61 -22.05 -17.46
C ALA A 42 -28.41 -23.08 -16.65
N LEU A 43 -27.80 -24.17 -16.20
CA LEU A 43 -28.44 -25.18 -15.38
C LEU A 43 -28.79 -24.64 -13.97
N GLY A 44 -27.91 -23.86 -13.36
CA GLY A 44 -28.14 -23.21 -12.05
C GLY A 44 -29.35 -22.27 -12.09
N VAL A 45 -29.48 -21.47 -13.16
CA VAL A 45 -30.62 -20.56 -13.34
C VAL A 45 -31.94 -21.32 -13.60
N LEU A 46 -31.88 -22.48 -14.27
CA LEU A 46 -33.10 -23.28 -14.57
C LEU A 46 -33.63 -24.02 -13.34
N CYS A 47 -32.75 -24.37 -12.39
CA CYS A 47 -33.15 -25.24 -11.28
C CYS A 47 -33.40 -24.51 -9.97
N GLU A 48 -32.98 -23.26 -9.85
CA GLU A 48 -33.14 -22.39 -8.65
C GLU A 48 -32.77 -23.05 -7.30
N LEU A 49 -31.84 -24.00 -7.32
CA LEU A 49 -31.36 -24.71 -6.11
C LEU A 49 -30.30 -23.90 -5.38
N ALA A 50 -30.26 -24.04 -4.05
CA ALA A 50 -29.16 -23.54 -3.25
C ALA A 50 -27.82 -24.21 -3.64
N PRO A 51 -26.65 -23.56 -3.43
CA PRO A 51 -25.36 -24.04 -3.94
C PRO A 51 -25.00 -25.47 -3.59
N MET A 52 -25.13 -25.88 -2.33
CA MET A 52 -24.80 -27.25 -1.90
C MET A 52 -25.77 -28.33 -2.43
N PRO A 53 -27.10 -28.18 -2.34
CA PRO A 53 -28.04 -29.06 -3.02
C PRO A 53 -27.78 -29.19 -4.52
N PHE A 54 -27.48 -28.08 -5.21
CA PHE A 54 -27.18 -28.06 -6.63
C PHE A 54 -25.97 -28.93 -6.97
N ILE A 55 -24.83 -28.77 -6.26
CA ILE A 55 -23.61 -29.49 -6.55
C ILE A 55 -23.74 -31.00 -6.21
N HIS A 56 -24.47 -31.36 -5.14
CA HIS A 56 -24.74 -32.75 -4.80
C HIS A 56 -25.61 -33.43 -5.87
N THR A 57 -26.66 -32.77 -6.34
CA THR A 57 -27.52 -33.30 -7.44
C THR A 57 -26.72 -33.44 -8.73
N LEU A 58 -25.80 -32.49 -9.01
CA LEU A 58 -24.93 -32.55 -10.19
C LEU A 58 -23.92 -33.70 -10.07
N GLY A 59 -23.27 -33.86 -8.93
CA GLY A 59 -22.35 -34.96 -8.64
C GLY A 59 -23.03 -36.33 -8.77
N ALA A 60 -24.24 -36.49 -8.21
CA ALA A 60 -25.04 -37.71 -8.34
C ALA A 60 -25.45 -37.98 -9.79
N THR A 61 -25.70 -36.93 -10.58
CA THR A 61 -26.09 -37.03 -11.99
C THR A 61 -24.95 -37.49 -12.89
N LEU A 62 -23.73 -36.94 -12.64
CA LEU A 62 -22.56 -37.17 -13.48
C LEU A 62 -21.57 -38.18 -12.88
N HIS A 63 -21.93 -38.78 -11.74
CA HIS A 63 -21.10 -39.79 -11.01
C HIS A 63 -19.76 -39.26 -10.52
N TYR A 64 -19.67 -37.99 -10.11
CA TYR A 64 -18.52 -37.43 -9.43
C TYR A 64 -18.78 -37.34 -7.92
N PRO A 65 -17.83 -37.78 -7.07
CA PRO A 65 -17.89 -37.49 -5.65
C PRO A 65 -17.82 -35.97 -5.43
N VAL A 66 -18.59 -35.46 -4.47
CA VAL A 66 -18.64 -34.04 -4.12
C VAL A 66 -17.77 -33.82 -2.87
N LEU A 67 -16.92 -32.80 -2.92
CA LEU A 67 -16.17 -32.32 -1.77
C LEU A 67 -16.90 -31.11 -1.18
N ASP A 68 -17.21 -31.14 0.11
CA ASP A 68 -17.85 -30.02 0.78
C ASP A 68 -16.90 -28.87 1.05
N THR A 69 -17.45 -27.70 1.35
CA THR A 69 -16.68 -26.45 1.57
C THR A 69 -15.68 -26.61 2.70
N ASP A 70 -16.06 -27.24 3.83
CA ASP A 70 -15.18 -27.38 5.00
C ASP A 70 -13.99 -28.29 4.68
N SER A 71 -14.21 -29.41 4.02
CA SER A 71 -13.17 -30.35 3.56
C SER A 71 -12.24 -29.70 2.54
N LEU A 72 -12.77 -28.89 1.62
CA LEU A 72 -11.98 -28.11 0.66
C LEU A 72 -11.01 -27.17 1.37
N PHE A 73 -11.48 -26.40 2.35
CA PHE A 73 -10.65 -25.43 3.06
C PHE A 73 -9.68 -26.02 4.08
N GLN A 74 -9.85 -27.30 4.48
CA GLN A 74 -8.91 -28.05 5.31
C GLN A 74 -7.81 -28.73 4.49
N ALA A 75 -8.04 -29.01 3.22
CA ALA A 75 -7.08 -29.67 2.36
C ALA A 75 -5.91 -28.74 1.99
N THR A 76 -4.72 -29.32 1.76
CA THR A 76 -3.52 -28.57 1.36
C THR A 76 -3.26 -28.68 -0.14
N PRO A 77 -2.94 -27.56 -0.84
CA PRO A 77 -2.70 -27.59 -2.28
C PRO A 77 -1.36 -28.27 -2.63
N VAL A 78 -1.33 -28.94 -3.79
CA VAL A 78 -0.14 -29.61 -4.35
C VAL A 78 0.25 -28.89 -5.64
N PHE A 79 1.11 -27.87 -5.53
CA PHE A 79 1.53 -27.05 -6.68
C PHE A 79 2.74 -27.63 -7.43
N ASP A 80 3.32 -28.73 -7.00
CA ASP A 80 4.47 -29.36 -7.63
C ASP A 80 4.17 -29.91 -9.04
N ARG A 81 2.90 -30.26 -9.31
CA ARG A 81 2.44 -30.85 -10.56
C ARG A 81 1.65 -29.88 -11.43
N VAL A 82 0.85 -29.02 -10.79
CA VAL A 82 0.01 -28.03 -11.47
C VAL A 82 0.24 -26.70 -10.77
N THR A 83 0.74 -25.71 -11.51
CA THR A 83 1.03 -24.39 -10.95
C THR A 83 -0.25 -23.63 -10.59
N LEU A 84 -0.19 -22.72 -9.62
CA LEU A 84 -1.34 -21.90 -9.23
C LEU A 84 -1.94 -21.13 -10.41
N ALA A 85 -1.10 -20.63 -11.33
CA ALA A 85 -1.56 -19.95 -12.55
C ALA A 85 -2.40 -20.86 -13.45
N GLN A 86 -1.99 -22.14 -13.59
CA GLN A 86 -2.78 -23.13 -14.33
C GLN A 86 -4.07 -23.47 -13.59
N CYS A 87 -4.02 -23.58 -12.25
CA CYS A 87 -5.21 -23.79 -11.42
C CYS A 87 -6.25 -22.67 -11.60
N LEU A 88 -5.83 -21.42 -11.58
CA LEU A 88 -6.68 -20.24 -11.80
C LEU A 88 -7.27 -20.21 -13.20
N LYS A 89 -6.45 -20.48 -14.23
CA LYS A 89 -6.90 -20.48 -15.64
C LYS A 89 -7.88 -21.59 -15.94
N ARG A 90 -7.68 -22.78 -15.35
CA ARG A 90 -8.43 -24.00 -15.66
C ARG A 90 -9.54 -24.30 -14.66
N GLU A 91 -9.65 -23.52 -13.56
CA GLU A 91 -10.61 -23.76 -12.46
C GLU A 91 -10.51 -25.21 -11.96
N PHE A 92 -9.27 -25.64 -11.68
CA PHE A 92 -8.90 -26.98 -11.23
C PHE A 92 -7.73 -26.90 -10.26
N ILE A 93 -7.68 -27.81 -9.28
CA ILE A 93 -6.56 -27.88 -8.34
C ILE A 93 -6.33 -29.33 -7.88
N LEU A 94 -5.06 -29.67 -7.62
CA LEU A 94 -4.68 -30.88 -6.90
C LEU A 94 -4.55 -30.57 -5.42
N LEU A 95 -5.24 -31.33 -4.59
CA LEU A 95 -5.24 -31.18 -3.13
C LEU A 95 -4.77 -32.46 -2.46
N ARG A 96 -4.13 -32.34 -1.31
CA ARG A 96 -3.90 -33.43 -0.38
C ARG A 96 -4.97 -33.40 0.69
N HIS A 97 -5.80 -34.43 0.70
CA HIS A 97 -6.88 -34.64 1.66
C HIS A 97 -6.76 -36.05 2.25
N ASN A 98 -6.70 -36.17 3.59
CA ASN A 98 -6.52 -37.45 4.30
C ASN A 98 -5.35 -38.30 3.76
N ASP A 99 -4.18 -37.67 3.51
CA ASP A 99 -2.97 -38.30 2.92
C ASP A 99 -3.10 -38.79 1.47
N GLU A 100 -4.26 -38.61 0.83
CA GLU A 100 -4.45 -38.92 -0.58
C GLU A 100 -4.42 -37.62 -1.43
N VAL A 101 -3.89 -37.75 -2.65
CA VAL A 101 -3.96 -36.62 -3.63
C VAL A 101 -5.22 -36.79 -4.44
N ILE A 102 -6.05 -35.74 -4.42
CA ILE A 102 -7.31 -35.66 -5.16
C ILE A 102 -7.29 -34.48 -6.13
N GLY A 103 -7.96 -34.63 -7.28
CA GLY A 103 -8.24 -33.53 -8.20
C GLY A 103 -9.57 -32.89 -7.88
N VAL A 104 -9.64 -31.57 -7.88
CA VAL A 104 -10.87 -30.82 -7.56
C VAL A 104 -11.17 -29.82 -8.67
N PHE A 105 -12.42 -29.81 -9.16
CA PHE A 105 -12.87 -28.96 -10.27
C PHE A 105 -14.33 -28.53 -10.09
N ALA A 106 -14.77 -27.51 -10.86
CA ALA A 106 -16.11 -26.97 -10.71
C ALA A 106 -17.04 -27.22 -11.91
N ASP A 107 -16.49 -27.26 -13.14
CA ASP A 107 -17.30 -27.35 -14.36
C ASP A 107 -17.07 -28.65 -15.14
N PRO A 108 -18.03 -29.57 -15.08
CA PRO A 108 -17.94 -30.87 -15.75
C PRO A 108 -18.40 -30.86 -17.23
N PHE A 109 -18.79 -29.70 -17.79
CA PHE A 109 -19.35 -29.63 -19.13
C PHE A 109 -18.35 -29.15 -20.20
N ASP A 110 -17.12 -28.81 -19.84
CA ASP A 110 -16.07 -28.40 -20.78
C ASP A 110 -15.16 -29.59 -21.14
N PRO A 111 -15.30 -30.19 -22.34
CA PRO A 111 -14.53 -31.36 -22.75
C PRO A 111 -13.02 -31.10 -22.85
N ALA A 112 -12.63 -29.88 -23.29
CA ALA A 112 -11.22 -29.52 -23.43
C ALA A 112 -10.54 -29.39 -22.06
N ARG A 113 -11.27 -28.89 -21.06
CA ARG A 113 -10.82 -28.83 -19.68
C ARG A 113 -10.68 -30.21 -19.06
N LEU A 114 -11.69 -31.07 -19.25
CA LEU A 114 -11.66 -32.45 -18.73
C LEU A 114 -10.49 -33.27 -19.30
N ALA A 115 -10.23 -33.16 -20.60
CA ALA A 115 -9.08 -33.83 -21.22
C ALA A 115 -7.75 -33.38 -20.61
N TRP A 116 -7.58 -32.07 -20.38
CA TRP A 116 -6.39 -31.54 -19.74
C TRP A 116 -6.27 -31.97 -18.26
N ILE A 117 -7.41 -32.01 -17.54
CA ILE A 117 -7.45 -32.49 -16.15
C ILE A 117 -7.00 -33.94 -16.07
N ASP A 118 -7.46 -34.81 -16.97
CA ASP A 118 -7.11 -36.24 -17.03
C ASP A 118 -5.59 -36.45 -17.19
N ASP A 119 -4.98 -35.63 -18.06
CA ASP A 119 -3.51 -35.61 -18.21
C ASP A 119 -2.77 -35.23 -16.92
N CYS A 120 -3.36 -34.35 -16.09
CA CYS A 120 -2.75 -33.87 -14.84
C CYS A 120 -2.99 -34.79 -13.64
N LEU A 121 -4.07 -35.59 -13.64
CA LEU A 121 -4.50 -36.39 -12.49
C LEU A 121 -3.56 -37.55 -12.15
N HIS A 122 -2.90 -38.19 -13.15
CA HIS A 122 -2.02 -39.34 -12.96
C HIS A 122 -2.68 -40.46 -12.10
N GLY A 123 -3.98 -40.66 -12.29
CA GLY A 123 -4.76 -41.64 -11.55
C GLY A 123 -5.35 -41.21 -10.21
N ALA A 124 -5.22 -39.93 -9.83
CA ALA A 124 -5.88 -39.38 -8.64
C ALA A 124 -7.40 -39.28 -8.83
N PRO A 125 -8.23 -39.53 -7.80
CA PRO A 125 -9.69 -39.38 -7.90
C PRO A 125 -10.08 -37.93 -8.09
N LEU A 126 -11.13 -37.71 -8.94
CA LEU A 126 -11.63 -36.38 -9.29
C LEU A 126 -12.90 -36.06 -8.49
N HIS A 127 -12.93 -34.93 -7.83
CA HIS A 127 -14.03 -34.46 -7.00
C HIS A 127 -14.63 -33.18 -7.55
N LEU A 128 -15.95 -33.06 -7.46
CA LEU A 128 -16.70 -31.87 -7.85
C LEU A 128 -16.89 -30.95 -6.65
N VAL A 129 -16.75 -29.63 -6.85
CA VAL A 129 -17.04 -28.60 -5.85
C VAL A 129 -17.85 -27.46 -6.46
N HIS A 130 -18.46 -26.63 -5.61
CA HIS A 130 -19.15 -25.44 -6.10
C HIS A 130 -18.14 -24.42 -6.68
N ALA A 131 -18.51 -23.79 -7.80
CA ALA A 131 -17.61 -22.90 -8.53
C ALA A 131 -17.11 -21.72 -7.69
N ASP A 132 -17.98 -21.15 -6.86
CA ASP A 132 -17.63 -20.02 -6.01
C ASP A 132 -16.70 -20.42 -4.86
N ASP A 133 -16.86 -21.64 -4.31
CA ASP A 133 -15.98 -22.17 -3.29
C ASP A 133 -14.57 -22.44 -3.83
N LEU A 134 -14.49 -23.00 -5.04
CA LEU A 134 -13.20 -23.21 -5.71
C LEU A 134 -12.49 -21.87 -6.00
N LYS A 135 -13.23 -20.87 -6.50
CA LYS A 135 -12.69 -19.53 -6.72
C LYS A 135 -12.20 -18.89 -5.43
N ALA A 136 -12.99 -18.98 -4.36
CA ALA A 136 -12.60 -18.46 -3.05
C ALA A 136 -11.35 -19.15 -2.48
N TYR A 137 -11.26 -20.48 -2.64
CA TYR A 137 -10.10 -21.26 -2.24
C TYR A 137 -8.85 -20.86 -3.02
N LEU A 138 -8.94 -20.75 -4.35
CA LEU A 138 -7.84 -20.35 -5.22
C LEU A 138 -7.39 -18.90 -4.92
N ALA A 139 -8.34 -17.97 -4.73
CA ALA A 139 -8.05 -16.60 -4.37
C ALA A 139 -7.30 -16.48 -3.03
N ARG A 140 -7.66 -17.29 -2.02
CA ARG A 140 -6.94 -17.36 -0.74
C ARG A 140 -5.47 -17.75 -0.91
N HIS A 141 -5.21 -18.71 -1.81
CA HIS A 141 -3.84 -19.15 -2.09
C HIS A 141 -3.09 -18.20 -3.02
N GLU A 142 -3.79 -17.48 -3.90
CA GLU A 142 -3.21 -16.41 -4.70
C GLU A 142 -2.68 -15.29 -3.80
N GLU A 143 -3.35 -14.93 -2.71
CA GLU A 143 -2.89 -13.92 -1.76
C GLU A 143 -1.54 -14.25 -1.10
N SER A 144 -1.21 -15.51 -0.91
CA SER A 144 0.04 -15.96 -0.27
C SER A 144 1.15 -16.34 -1.26
N PHE A 145 0.86 -16.37 -2.56
CA PHE A 145 1.79 -16.81 -3.60
C PHE A 145 2.71 -15.68 -4.08
N HIS A 146 4.01 -15.95 -4.25
CA HIS A 146 5.01 -15.01 -4.77
C HIS A 146 5.45 -15.43 -6.17
N ALA A 147 5.09 -14.63 -7.20
CA ALA A 147 5.35 -14.96 -8.58
C ALA A 147 6.86 -15.00 -8.91
N VAL A 148 7.68 -14.17 -8.26
CA VAL A 148 9.14 -14.14 -8.46
C VAL A 148 9.82 -15.43 -7.96
N GLU A 149 9.36 -16.02 -6.85
CA GLU A 149 9.95 -17.23 -6.30
C GLU A 149 9.74 -18.45 -7.21
N SER A 150 8.61 -18.49 -7.93
CA SER A 150 8.28 -19.59 -8.84
C SER A 150 9.13 -19.62 -10.12
N LEU A 151 9.70 -18.49 -10.54
CA LEU A 151 10.52 -18.39 -11.76
C LEU A 151 11.93 -18.96 -11.60
N ASN A 152 12.44 -19.06 -10.38
CA ASN A 152 13.75 -19.67 -10.12
C ASN A 152 13.77 -21.20 -10.34
N ALA A 153 12.61 -21.83 -10.62
CA ALA A 153 12.47 -23.28 -10.78
C ALA A 153 12.32 -23.76 -12.23
N GLN A 154 12.20 -22.89 -13.23
CA GLN A 154 11.92 -23.29 -14.63
C GLN A 154 12.79 -22.55 -15.66
N GLY A 155 13.37 -23.30 -16.61
CA GLY A 155 14.16 -22.81 -17.74
C GLY A 155 13.34 -22.57 -19.03
N ASP A 156 13.86 -21.72 -19.88
CA ASP A 156 13.40 -21.03 -21.08
C ASP A 156 12.50 -21.69 -22.14
N THR A 157 11.66 -20.82 -22.79
CA THR A 157 11.46 -20.77 -24.28
C THR A 157 10.70 -19.50 -24.73
N HIS A 158 11.04 -18.96 -25.91
CA HIS A 158 10.70 -17.62 -26.47
C HIS A 158 9.35 -17.47 -27.19
N ASN A 159 8.74 -16.26 -27.15
CA ASN A 159 8.30 -15.39 -28.28
C ASN A 159 7.45 -14.17 -27.87
N GLU A 160 7.50 -13.11 -28.71
CA GLU A 160 7.17 -11.71 -28.44
C GLU A 160 5.74 -11.27 -28.83
N ILE A 161 5.33 -10.11 -28.30
CA ILE A 161 4.68 -8.87 -28.82
C ILE A 161 3.38 -8.41 -28.13
N ASP A 162 3.49 -7.24 -27.67
CA ASP A 162 2.78 -5.96 -27.41
C ASP A 162 1.27 -5.86 -27.28
N THR A 163 0.85 -5.20 -26.22
CA THR A 163 -0.11 -4.09 -26.08
C THR A 163 -0.40 -3.88 -24.59
N LEU A 164 -0.88 -2.70 -24.16
CA LEU A 164 -1.28 -2.34 -22.80
C LEU A 164 -1.86 -3.54 -22.03
N GLN A 165 -1.01 -4.27 -21.30
CA GLN A 165 -1.36 -5.56 -20.74
C GLN A 165 -1.91 -5.36 -19.32
N SER A 166 -3.10 -5.91 -19.08
CA SER A 166 -3.53 -6.18 -17.73
C SER A 166 -2.64 -7.29 -17.16
N LEU A 167 -1.79 -6.97 -16.20
CA LEU A 167 -0.98 -7.96 -15.50
C LEU A 167 -1.88 -8.81 -14.60
N SER A 168 -1.89 -10.09 -14.85
CA SER A 168 -2.49 -11.11 -14.00
C SER A 168 -1.53 -12.29 -13.89
N LEU A 169 -1.70 -13.13 -12.87
CA LEU A 169 -0.84 -14.30 -12.70
C LEU A 169 -0.90 -15.24 -13.93
N THR A 170 -2.05 -15.30 -14.58
CA THR A 170 -2.26 -16.08 -15.81
C THR A 170 -1.51 -15.48 -17.00
N SER A 171 -1.54 -14.15 -17.20
CA SER A 171 -0.82 -13.49 -18.29
C SER A 171 0.70 -13.59 -18.12
N ILE A 172 1.21 -13.47 -16.91
CA ILE A 172 2.64 -13.63 -16.59
C ILE A 172 3.13 -15.05 -16.96
N SER A 173 2.32 -16.08 -16.72
CA SER A 173 2.70 -17.45 -17.04
C SER A 173 2.75 -17.74 -18.56
N GLU A 174 2.06 -16.95 -19.37
CA GLU A 174 2.00 -17.06 -20.83
C GLU A 174 3.11 -16.28 -21.54
N ASP A 175 3.77 -15.34 -20.87
CA ASP A 175 4.91 -14.61 -21.43
C ASP A 175 6.02 -15.57 -21.88
N ALA A 176 6.54 -15.36 -23.09
CA ALA A 176 7.50 -16.28 -23.67
C ALA A 176 8.95 -15.98 -23.22
N SER A 177 9.26 -14.73 -22.85
CA SER A 177 10.62 -14.31 -22.42
C SER A 177 10.76 -14.37 -20.91
N SER A 178 11.81 -15.03 -20.41
CA SER A 178 12.17 -15.09 -18.98
C SER A 178 12.38 -13.68 -18.38
N VAL A 179 12.90 -12.74 -19.16
CA VAL A 179 13.09 -11.35 -18.76
C VAL A 179 11.74 -10.65 -18.54
N VAL A 180 10.80 -10.82 -19.49
CA VAL A 180 9.45 -10.24 -19.39
C VAL A 180 8.71 -10.84 -18.20
N LYS A 181 8.78 -12.16 -18.04
CA LYS A 181 8.20 -12.84 -16.87
C LYS A 181 8.73 -12.28 -15.57
N LEU A 182 10.05 -12.14 -15.44
CA LEU A 182 10.66 -11.63 -14.20
C LEU A 182 10.21 -10.19 -13.92
N VAL A 183 10.25 -9.30 -14.91
CA VAL A 183 9.81 -7.90 -14.72
C VAL A 183 8.34 -7.85 -14.33
N ASN A 184 7.47 -8.54 -15.06
CA ASN A 184 6.03 -8.55 -14.79
C ASN A 184 5.71 -9.15 -13.43
N SER A 185 6.36 -10.26 -13.05
CA SER A 185 6.24 -10.87 -11.71
C SER A 185 6.71 -9.91 -10.61
N THR A 186 7.84 -9.24 -10.82
CA THR A 186 8.37 -8.24 -9.87
C THR A 186 7.38 -7.09 -9.64
N LEU A 187 6.77 -6.56 -10.71
CA LEU A 187 5.76 -5.50 -10.60
C LEU A 187 4.49 -5.99 -9.91
N TYR A 188 4.01 -7.16 -10.30
CA TYR A 188 2.81 -7.79 -9.71
C TYR A 188 2.99 -8.05 -8.20
N ASP A 189 4.09 -8.70 -7.82
CA ASP A 189 4.40 -9.02 -6.42
C ASP A 189 4.59 -7.75 -5.59
N ALA A 190 5.26 -6.73 -6.13
CA ALA A 190 5.43 -5.45 -5.43
C ALA A 190 4.11 -4.77 -5.10
N LEU A 191 3.15 -4.77 -6.04
CA LEU A 191 1.81 -4.23 -5.80
C LEU A 191 1.04 -5.04 -4.78
N LYS A 192 1.06 -6.36 -4.90
CA LYS A 192 0.44 -7.28 -3.96
C LYS A 192 1.00 -7.14 -2.55
N MET A 193 2.30 -6.82 -2.43
CA MET A 193 2.98 -6.56 -1.17
C MET A 193 2.84 -5.11 -0.68
N HIS A 194 2.10 -4.25 -1.39
CA HIS A 194 1.97 -2.82 -1.11
C HIS A 194 3.33 -2.12 -0.98
N ALA A 195 4.29 -2.50 -1.83
CA ALA A 195 5.59 -1.86 -1.87
C ALA A 195 5.48 -0.43 -2.39
N SER A 196 6.18 0.50 -1.75
CA SER A 196 6.27 1.90 -2.24
C SER A 196 7.31 2.06 -3.34
N ASP A 197 8.40 1.28 -3.27
CA ASP A 197 9.48 1.33 -4.24
C ASP A 197 10.03 -0.08 -4.50
N ILE A 198 10.43 -0.32 -5.76
CA ILE A 198 11.13 -1.52 -6.22
C ILE A 198 12.56 -1.11 -6.53
N HIS A 199 13.53 -1.81 -5.98
CA HIS A 199 14.94 -1.60 -6.25
C HIS A 199 15.51 -2.79 -6.99
N LEU A 200 16.05 -2.55 -8.17
CA LEU A 200 16.77 -3.52 -8.98
C LEU A 200 18.25 -3.13 -8.97
N GLY A 201 19.04 -3.78 -8.13
CA GLY A 201 20.45 -3.48 -7.94
C GLY A 201 21.33 -4.48 -8.65
N THR A 202 22.20 -4.02 -9.56
CA THR A 202 23.17 -4.87 -10.25
C THR A 202 24.37 -5.17 -9.36
N THR A 203 24.87 -6.39 -9.45
CA THR A 203 26.01 -6.88 -8.68
C THR A 203 27.00 -7.60 -9.61
N GLY A 204 28.20 -7.92 -9.13
CA GLY A 204 29.18 -8.69 -9.89
C GLY A 204 28.72 -10.08 -10.34
N HIS A 205 27.59 -10.59 -9.81
CA HIS A 205 27.09 -11.94 -10.10
C HIS A 205 25.67 -11.96 -10.66
N GLY A 206 25.00 -10.81 -10.78
CA GLY A 206 23.62 -10.74 -11.27
C GLY A 206 22.83 -9.58 -10.67
N LEU A 207 21.52 -9.77 -10.50
CA LEU A 207 20.55 -8.78 -10.05
C LEU A 207 20.02 -9.11 -8.66
N VAL A 208 19.88 -8.11 -7.79
CA VAL A 208 19.20 -8.20 -6.49
C VAL A 208 17.92 -7.38 -6.55
N ILE A 209 16.79 -8.02 -6.28
CA ILE A 209 15.47 -7.39 -6.22
C ILE A 209 15.13 -7.13 -4.77
N LYS A 210 14.82 -5.86 -4.45
CA LYS A 210 14.37 -5.46 -3.12
C LYS A 210 13.11 -4.61 -3.22
N TYR A 211 12.21 -4.78 -2.23
CA TYR A 211 11.02 -3.93 -2.11
C TYR A 211 11.10 -3.08 -0.86
N ARG A 212 10.68 -1.83 -0.98
CA ARG A 212 10.44 -0.98 0.18
C ARG A 212 8.99 -1.15 0.63
N ILE A 213 8.81 -1.81 1.76
CA ILE A 213 7.49 -2.07 2.37
C ILE A 213 7.47 -1.37 3.72
N ASP A 214 6.45 -0.56 3.97
CA ASP A 214 6.31 0.22 5.21
C ASP A 214 7.58 1.01 5.58
N GLY A 215 8.26 1.56 4.56
CA GLY A 215 9.48 2.36 4.71
C GLY A 215 10.78 1.55 4.86
N VAL A 216 10.71 0.22 5.01
CA VAL A 216 11.88 -0.67 5.16
C VAL A 216 12.18 -1.42 3.87
N LEU A 217 13.46 -1.53 3.53
CA LEU A 217 13.94 -2.20 2.32
C LEU A 217 14.18 -3.69 2.62
N ASN A 218 13.38 -4.55 1.99
CA ASN A 218 13.44 -6.00 2.15
C ASN A 218 14.05 -6.67 0.92
N ASN A 219 14.93 -7.65 1.11
CA ASN A 219 15.42 -8.49 0.03
C ASN A 219 14.33 -9.47 -0.38
N ILE A 220 14.01 -9.52 -1.67
CA ILE A 220 12.98 -10.40 -2.23
C ILE A 220 13.61 -11.56 -2.96
N SER A 221 14.49 -11.28 -3.93
CA SER A 221 15.10 -12.30 -4.75
C SER A 221 16.49 -11.89 -5.22
N LYS A 222 17.28 -12.90 -5.58
CA LYS A 222 18.58 -12.74 -6.25
C LYS A 222 18.57 -13.57 -7.51
N VAL A 223 18.86 -12.96 -8.64
CA VAL A 223 18.91 -13.60 -9.94
C VAL A 223 20.36 -13.60 -10.43
N GLN A 224 20.86 -14.74 -10.85
CA GLN A 224 22.23 -14.89 -11.33
C GLN A 224 22.34 -14.55 -12.82
N GLY A 225 23.50 -14.03 -13.24
CA GLY A 225 23.82 -13.72 -14.63
C GLY A 225 23.79 -12.23 -14.93
N ASN A 226 24.96 -11.69 -15.33
CA ASN A 226 25.11 -10.26 -15.62
C ASN A 226 24.38 -9.85 -16.91
N GLU A 227 24.43 -10.70 -17.94
CA GLU A 227 23.72 -10.47 -19.19
C GLU A 227 22.20 -10.42 -18.98
N PHE A 228 21.67 -11.33 -18.18
CA PHE A 228 20.26 -11.34 -17.81
C PHE A 228 19.86 -10.09 -17.02
N SER A 229 20.74 -9.62 -16.13
CA SER A 229 20.54 -8.36 -15.37
C SER A 229 20.44 -7.15 -16.29
N GLU A 230 21.32 -7.06 -17.29
CA GLU A 230 21.28 -5.99 -18.30
C GLU A 230 19.99 -6.03 -19.14
N GLN A 231 19.53 -7.22 -19.51
CA GLN A 231 18.26 -7.39 -20.24
C GLN A 231 17.05 -6.94 -19.40
N VAL A 232 17.05 -7.23 -18.08
CA VAL A 232 16.00 -6.77 -17.16
C VAL A 232 15.97 -5.25 -17.08
N ILE A 233 17.12 -4.59 -16.90
CA ILE A 233 17.19 -3.13 -16.87
C ILE A 233 16.80 -2.54 -18.23
N SER A 234 17.24 -3.13 -19.33
CA SER A 234 16.85 -2.72 -20.68
C SER A 234 15.33 -2.81 -20.89
N ARG A 235 14.69 -3.88 -20.41
CA ARG A 235 13.22 -4.00 -20.44
C ARG A 235 12.53 -2.89 -19.66
N VAL A 236 13.02 -2.54 -18.47
CA VAL A 236 12.50 -1.43 -17.67
C VAL A 236 12.67 -0.09 -18.40
N LYS A 237 13.81 0.12 -19.07
CA LYS A 237 14.04 1.32 -19.90
C LYS A 237 13.04 1.42 -21.06
N VAL A 238 12.80 0.31 -21.78
CA VAL A 238 11.79 0.27 -22.86
C VAL A 238 10.41 0.66 -22.33
N MET A 239 10.00 0.07 -21.20
CA MET A 239 8.70 0.39 -20.59
C MET A 239 8.59 1.86 -20.18
N ALA A 240 9.69 2.47 -19.76
CA ALA A 240 9.75 3.87 -19.32
C ALA A 240 10.10 4.86 -20.44
N GLU A 241 10.18 4.41 -21.70
CA GLU A 241 10.55 5.20 -22.90
C GLU A 241 11.93 5.88 -22.76
N LEU A 242 12.90 5.16 -22.15
CA LEU A 242 14.28 5.63 -21.94
C LEU A 242 15.22 5.08 -23.00
N ASP A 243 16.38 5.74 -23.17
CA ASP A 243 17.41 5.31 -24.12
C ASP A 243 18.16 4.06 -23.61
N ILE A 244 18.01 2.94 -24.32
CA ILE A 244 18.66 1.66 -23.99
C ILE A 244 20.17 1.73 -24.25
N GLY A 245 20.61 2.50 -25.25
CA GLY A 245 22.00 2.62 -25.66
C GLY A 245 22.85 3.47 -24.72
N GLU A 246 22.26 4.43 -24.05
CA GLU A 246 22.96 5.30 -23.10
C GLU A 246 22.98 4.64 -21.70
N LYS A 247 24.18 4.28 -21.23
CA LYS A 247 24.41 3.60 -19.94
C LYS A 247 25.28 4.40 -18.96
N ARG A 248 25.70 5.63 -19.34
CA ARG A 248 26.72 6.41 -18.62
C ARG A 248 26.15 7.56 -17.81
N VAL A 249 24.91 7.95 -18.08
CA VAL A 249 24.24 9.06 -17.39
C VAL A 249 22.94 8.60 -16.77
N PRO A 250 22.50 9.22 -15.65
CA PRO A 250 21.20 8.94 -15.06
C PRO A 250 20.06 9.25 -16.05
N GLN A 251 19.00 8.44 -15.98
CA GLN A 251 17.79 8.64 -16.78
C GLN A 251 16.55 8.50 -15.91
N ASP A 252 15.59 9.40 -16.07
CA ASP A 252 14.32 9.36 -15.37
C ASP A 252 13.16 9.24 -16.37
N GLY A 253 12.23 8.34 -16.09
CA GLY A 253 11.08 8.06 -16.93
C GLY A 253 9.86 7.64 -16.14
N ARG A 254 8.82 7.26 -16.86
CA ARG A 254 7.57 6.80 -16.26
C ARG A 254 6.81 5.89 -17.22
N PHE A 255 6.06 4.95 -16.66
CA PHE A 255 5.14 4.13 -17.44
C PHE A 255 3.89 3.79 -16.61
N LYS A 256 2.87 3.28 -17.28
CA LYS A 256 1.61 2.87 -16.65
C LYS A 256 1.29 1.44 -17.00
N ILE A 257 0.74 0.71 -16.01
CA ILE A 257 0.29 -0.67 -16.22
C ILE A 257 -1.12 -0.81 -15.67
N GLY A 258 -1.94 -1.59 -16.36
CA GLY A 258 -3.23 -2.06 -15.86
C GLY A 258 -3.04 -3.34 -15.04
N ILE A 259 -3.51 -3.37 -13.77
CA ILE A 259 -3.49 -4.57 -12.93
C ILE A 259 -4.84 -4.67 -12.24
N SER A 260 -5.52 -5.81 -12.39
CA SER A 260 -6.82 -6.08 -11.76
C SER A 260 -7.85 -4.94 -11.98
N GLY A 261 -7.88 -4.37 -13.20
CA GLY A 261 -8.77 -3.26 -13.55
C GLY A 261 -8.34 -1.88 -13.04
N ARG A 262 -7.19 -1.77 -12.35
CA ARG A 262 -6.61 -0.51 -11.85
C ARG A 262 -5.45 -0.07 -12.74
N GLN A 263 -5.29 1.24 -12.90
CA GLN A 263 -4.16 1.82 -13.62
C GLN A 263 -3.12 2.33 -12.62
N ILE A 264 -1.94 1.71 -12.64
CA ILE A 264 -0.82 2.02 -11.75
C ILE A 264 0.24 2.81 -12.50
N ASP A 265 0.65 3.95 -11.97
CA ASP A 265 1.76 4.75 -12.50
C ASP A 265 3.08 4.31 -11.83
N PHE A 266 4.13 4.15 -12.62
CA PHE A 266 5.49 3.92 -12.13
C PHE A 266 6.40 5.07 -12.54
N ARG A 267 7.15 5.62 -11.58
CA ARG A 267 8.28 6.51 -11.86
C ARG A 267 9.55 5.70 -11.78
N VAL A 268 10.36 5.79 -12.81
CA VAL A 268 11.60 5.03 -12.96
C VAL A 268 12.77 5.97 -12.91
N SER A 269 13.76 5.65 -12.08
CA SER A 269 15.07 6.29 -12.10
C SER A 269 16.12 5.22 -12.34
N ILE A 270 16.89 5.38 -13.39
CA ILE A 270 18.02 4.53 -13.77
C ILE A 270 19.31 5.27 -13.44
N MET A 271 20.23 4.58 -12.78
CA MET A 271 21.52 5.16 -12.40
C MET A 271 22.68 4.24 -12.78
N PRO A 272 23.73 4.75 -13.41
CA PRO A 272 24.96 4.00 -13.65
C PRO A 272 25.59 3.52 -12.35
N SER A 273 26.04 2.28 -12.34
CA SER A 273 26.72 1.62 -11.23
C SER A 273 27.99 0.94 -11.72
N ILE A 274 28.88 0.51 -10.84
CA ILE A 274 30.12 -0.18 -11.18
C ILE A 274 29.91 -1.56 -11.83
N PHE A 275 28.74 -2.17 -11.64
CA PHE A 275 28.38 -3.48 -12.19
C PHE A 275 27.35 -3.40 -13.33
N GLY A 276 27.02 -2.20 -13.80
CA GLY A 276 26.00 -1.95 -14.81
C GLY A 276 25.11 -0.79 -14.43
N GLU A 277 23.80 -0.93 -14.57
CA GLU A 277 22.84 0.10 -14.19
C GLU A 277 21.89 -0.41 -13.11
N ASP A 278 21.61 0.41 -12.14
CA ASP A 278 20.60 0.17 -11.10
C ASP A 278 19.30 0.88 -11.47
N ALA A 279 18.16 0.29 -11.13
CA ALA A 279 16.85 0.91 -11.32
C ALA A 279 16.08 1.00 -10.01
N VAL A 280 15.41 2.14 -9.80
CA VAL A 280 14.42 2.32 -8.75
C VAL A 280 13.09 2.68 -9.39
N LEU A 281 12.06 1.87 -9.10
CA LEU A 281 10.70 2.10 -9.59
C LEU A 281 9.82 2.47 -8.40
N ARG A 282 9.34 3.71 -8.36
CA ARG A 282 8.36 4.14 -7.37
C ARG A 282 6.95 3.82 -7.85
N VAL A 283 6.21 3.13 -7.01
CA VAL A 283 4.82 2.72 -7.26
C VAL A 283 3.88 3.85 -6.87
N LEU A 284 3.01 4.26 -7.78
CA LEU A 284 2.02 5.31 -7.59
C LEU A 284 0.62 4.75 -7.94
N ASP A 285 0.02 4.06 -6.99
CA ASP A 285 -1.37 3.59 -7.10
C ASP A 285 -2.31 4.72 -6.67
N LYS A 286 -2.73 5.52 -7.66
CA LYS A 286 -3.61 6.66 -7.43
C LYS A 286 -4.99 6.26 -6.92
N GLN A 287 -5.46 5.08 -7.29
CA GLN A 287 -6.77 4.58 -6.92
C GLN A 287 -6.78 4.03 -5.50
N ASP A 288 -5.76 3.26 -5.12
CA ASP A 288 -5.56 2.83 -3.73
C ASP A 288 -5.33 4.03 -2.79
N LEU A 289 -4.60 5.04 -3.27
CA LEU A 289 -4.45 6.32 -2.56
C LEU A 289 -5.78 7.08 -2.48
N ALA A 290 -6.55 7.19 -3.57
CA ALA A 290 -7.84 7.87 -3.59
C ALA A 290 -8.89 7.14 -2.75
N ASP A 291 -8.97 5.80 -2.83
CA ASP A 291 -9.88 4.97 -2.04
C ASP A 291 -9.54 5.06 -0.54
N LYS A 292 -8.26 5.09 -0.20
CA LYS A 292 -7.80 5.35 1.17
C LYS A 292 -8.08 6.78 1.61
N VAL A 293 -8.13 7.74 0.70
CA VAL A 293 -8.21 9.19 0.98
C VAL A 293 -9.62 9.76 0.79
N CYS A 294 -10.50 9.19 -0.08
CA CYS A 294 -11.94 9.52 -0.04
C CYS A 294 -12.58 9.22 1.33
N GLY A 295 -11.85 8.53 2.22
CA GLY A 295 -12.19 8.30 3.63
C GLY A 295 -11.09 8.67 4.62
N VAL A 296 -9.93 9.24 4.22
CA VAL A 296 -8.89 9.63 5.18
C VAL A 296 -9.31 10.91 5.89
N GLN A 297 -10.09 10.69 6.91
CA GLN A 297 -10.22 11.65 8.01
C GLN A 297 -8.88 11.64 8.79
N LEU A 298 -8.53 12.76 9.39
CA LEU A 298 -7.34 12.87 10.25
C LEU A 298 -7.23 11.72 11.28
N GLN A 299 -8.38 11.16 11.73
CA GLN A 299 -8.43 10.01 12.64
C GLN A 299 -7.73 8.76 12.09
N ALA A 300 -7.82 8.52 10.78
CA ALA A 300 -7.22 7.33 10.16
C ALA A 300 -5.69 7.36 10.14
N LEU A 301 -5.07 8.52 10.39
CA LEU A 301 -3.62 8.67 10.46
C LEU A 301 -3.03 8.14 11.77
N GLY A 302 -3.87 7.93 12.80
CA GLY A 302 -3.47 7.35 14.07
C GLY A 302 -2.81 8.32 15.04
N PHE A 303 -3.01 9.63 14.85
CA PHE A 303 -2.65 10.63 15.86
C PHE A 303 -3.48 10.46 17.13
N GLU A 304 -2.94 10.89 18.25
CA GLU A 304 -3.68 10.98 19.52
C GLU A 304 -4.82 11.99 19.43
N ASP A 305 -5.88 11.78 20.21
CA ASP A 305 -7.10 12.59 20.20
C ASP A 305 -6.82 14.09 20.46
N GLU A 306 -5.86 14.39 21.34
CA GLU A 306 -5.48 15.78 21.62
C GLU A 306 -4.82 16.44 20.40
N THR A 307 -3.87 15.75 19.76
CA THR A 307 -3.23 16.21 18.53
C THR A 307 -4.27 16.39 17.42
N LEU A 308 -5.23 15.48 17.29
CA LEU A 308 -6.32 15.59 16.31
C LEU A 308 -7.18 16.83 16.54
N ARG A 309 -7.56 17.10 17.80
CA ARG A 309 -8.33 18.32 18.13
C ARG A 309 -7.58 19.58 17.77
N GLN A 310 -6.28 19.63 18.10
CA GLN A 310 -5.43 20.77 17.79
C GLN A 310 -5.24 20.95 16.27
N LEU A 311 -5.02 19.90 15.50
CA LEU A 311 -4.90 19.95 14.05
C LEU A 311 -6.18 20.47 13.38
N ARG A 312 -7.37 20.02 13.83
CA ARG A 312 -8.65 20.54 13.35
C ARG A 312 -8.84 22.01 13.65
N ARG A 313 -8.46 22.44 14.86
CA ARG A 313 -8.51 23.85 15.23
C ARG A 313 -7.60 24.68 14.32
N LEU A 314 -6.35 24.25 14.11
CA LEU A 314 -5.40 24.91 13.23
C LEU A 314 -5.86 24.97 11.76
N ALA A 315 -6.54 23.92 11.29
CA ALA A 315 -7.10 23.88 9.94
C ALA A 315 -8.28 24.85 9.75
N ALA A 316 -8.97 25.18 10.83
CA ALA A 316 -10.10 26.12 10.85
C ALA A 316 -9.71 27.59 11.12
N GLU A 317 -8.42 27.87 11.37
CA GLU A 317 -7.96 29.24 11.58
C GLU A 317 -8.20 30.10 10.33
N PRO A 318 -8.54 31.41 10.50
CA PRO A 318 -8.86 32.25 9.37
C PRO A 318 -7.63 32.63 8.53
N TYR A 319 -6.44 32.71 9.13
CA TYR A 319 -5.18 33.06 8.47
C TYR A 319 -3.97 32.51 9.26
N GLY A 320 -2.81 32.65 8.66
CA GLY A 320 -1.54 32.21 9.25
C GLY A 320 -0.94 31.04 8.50
N MET A 321 0.05 30.38 9.10
CA MET A 321 0.76 29.27 8.48
C MET A 321 0.78 28.05 9.39
N VAL A 322 0.38 26.92 8.85
CA VAL A 322 0.54 25.59 9.46
C VAL A 322 1.60 24.82 8.67
N LEU A 323 2.68 24.46 9.36
CA LEU A 323 3.84 23.85 8.74
C LEU A 323 4.00 22.39 9.22
N VAL A 324 4.09 21.45 8.26
CA VAL A 324 4.35 20.04 8.56
C VAL A 324 5.78 19.68 8.16
N THR A 325 6.54 19.08 9.06
CA THR A 325 7.93 18.70 8.81
C THR A 325 8.18 17.22 9.07
N GLY A 326 9.26 16.71 8.51
CA GLY A 326 9.69 15.33 8.64
C GLY A 326 10.44 14.84 7.40
N PRO A 327 11.09 13.67 7.45
CA PRO A 327 11.77 13.09 6.30
C PRO A 327 10.79 12.66 5.20
N THR A 328 11.34 12.27 4.07
CA THR A 328 10.56 11.64 3.00
C THR A 328 9.87 10.38 3.52
N GLY A 329 8.61 10.22 3.17
CA GLY A 329 7.80 9.07 3.61
C GLY A 329 7.25 9.16 5.04
N SER A 330 7.34 10.32 5.72
CA SER A 330 6.72 10.54 7.04
C SER A 330 5.22 10.82 7.00
N GLY A 331 4.60 10.89 5.83
CA GLY A 331 3.16 11.13 5.67
C GLY A 331 2.73 12.59 5.65
N LYS A 332 3.66 13.55 5.45
CA LYS A 332 3.37 15.00 5.45
C LYS A 332 2.22 15.38 4.51
N THR A 333 2.33 15.00 3.25
CA THR A 333 1.31 15.28 2.22
C THR A 333 -0.04 14.69 2.58
N THR A 334 -0.05 13.45 3.08
CA THR A 334 -1.28 12.77 3.52
C THR A 334 -1.96 13.54 4.66
N THR A 335 -1.19 14.05 5.63
CA THR A 335 -1.71 14.86 6.73
C THR A 335 -2.28 16.18 6.24
N LEU A 336 -1.57 16.91 5.37
CA LEU A 336 -2.07 18.16 4.79
C LEU A 336 -3.33 17.92 3.95
N TYR A 337 -3.36 16.86 3.17
CA TYR A 337 -4.53 16.51 2.37
C TYR A 337 -5.74 16.15 3.25
N ALA A 338 -5.52 15.41 4.34
CA ALA A 338 -6.57 15.10 5.30
C ALA A 338 -7.12 16.38 5.97
N MET A 339 -6.24 17.33 6.37
CA MET A 339 -6.65 18.61 6.90
C MET A 339 -7.48 19.40 5.88
N ILE A 340 -7.01 19.49 4.62
CA ILE A 340 -7.71 20.18 3.54
C ILE A 340 -9.07 19.54 3.26
N THR A 341 -9.15 18.22 3.24
CA THR A 341 -10.40 17.48 2.99
C THR A 341 -11.43 17.75 4.08
N GLU A 342 -11.02 17.77 5.35
CA GLU A 342 -11.94 18.05 6.48
C GLU A 342 -12.49 19.50 6.47
N ILE A 343 -11.75 20.48 5.94
CA ILE A 343 -12.19 21.88 5.88
C ILE A 343 -12.80 22.29 4.53
N ASN A 344 -12.77 21.42 3.54
CA ASN A 344 -13.29 21.72 2.21
C ASN A 344 -14.81 21.53 2.16
N HIS A 345 -15.55 22.52 2.59
CA HIS A 345 -17.01 22.54 2.56
C HIS A 345 -17.59 23.28 1.33
N GLY A 346 -16.72 23.68 0.39
CA GLY A 346 -17.13 24.38 -0.84
C GLY A 346 -17.43 25.87 -0.66
N VAL A 347 -17.17 26.45 0.51
CA VAL A 347 -17.32 27.89 0.79
C VAL A 347 -16.02 28.66 0.63
N ASP A 348 -14.88 28.02 0.90
CA ASP A 348 -13.53 28.59 0.75
C ASP A 348 -12.90 28.15 -0.56
N LYS A 349 -12.17 29.04 -1.21
CA LYS A 349 -11.38 28.73 -2.39
C LYS A 349 -10.01 28.22 -1.98
N ILE A 350 -9.82 26.92 -2.12
CA ILE A 350 -8.58 26.21 -1.78
C ILE A 350 -7.76 26.00 -3.05
N ILE A 351 -6.51 26.45 -3.05
CA ILE A 351 -5.59 26.26 -4.18
C ILE A 351 -4.29 25.65 -3.68
N THR A 352 -3.79 24.64 -4.42
CA THR A 352 -2.50 24.01 -4.12
C THR A 352 -1.49 24.20 -5.24
N ILE A 353 -0.20 24.18 -4.88
CA ILE A 353 0.91 24.06 -5.83
C ILE A 353 1.86 22.95 -5.36
N GLU A 354 2.15 21.98 -6.23
CA GLU A 354 2.74 20.71 -5.84
C GLU A 354 3.73 20.14 -6.88
N ASP A 355 4.73 19.38 -6.42
CA ASP A 355 5.74 18.75 -7.27
C ASP A 355 5.94 17.25 -6.93
N PRO A 356 5.13 16.41 -7.55
CA PRO A 356 3.89 16.67 -8.28
C PRO A 356 2.63 16.54 -7.39
N VAL A 357 1.46 16.72 -7.99
CA VAL A 357 0.17 16.32 -7.39
C VAL A 357 0.14 14.82 -7.20
N GLU A 358 -0.03 14.36 -5.96
CA GLU A 358 -0.05 12.92 -5.65
C GLU A 358 -1.39 12.26 -6.05
N TYR A 359 -2.52 12.89 -5.73
CA TYR A 359 -3.87 12.51 -6.16
C TYR A 359 -4.81 13.72 -6.15
N GLN A 360 -5.94 13.59 -6.83
CA GLN A 360 -6.90 14.69 -6.97
C GLN A 360 -7.76 14.86 -5.72
N LEU A 361 -7.87 16.09 -5.25
CA LEU A 361 -8.78 16.50 -4.18
C LEU A 361 -10.02 17.11 -4.82
N PRO A 362 -11.24 16.58 -4.57
CA PRO A 362 -12.46 17.17 -5.11
C PRO A 362 -12.64 18.61 -4.62
N GLY A 363 -13.01 19.52 -5.54
CA GLY A 363 -13.27 20.92 -5.21
C GLY A 363 -12.03 21.78 -4.92
N VAL A 364 -10.81 21.25 -5.06
CA VAL A 364 -9.54 21.97 -4.88
C VAL A 364 -8.88 22.23 -6.23
N LEU A 365 -8.40 23.44 -6.46
CA LEU A 365 -7.59 23.75 -7.63
C LEU A 365 -6.13 23.37 -7.37
N GLN A 366 -5.69 22.26 -7.95
CA GLN A 366 -4.32 21.72 -7.77
C GLN A 366 -3.45 22.05 -8.99
N ILE A 367 -2.34 22.74 -8.76
CA ILE A 367 -1.41 23.22 -9.80
C ILE A 367 -0.12 22.39 -9.72
N PRO A 368 0.22 21.57 -10.74
CA PRO A 368 1.50 20.89 -10.78
C PRO A 368 2.63 21.83 -11.17
N VAL A 369 3.73 21.80 -10.46
CA VAL A 369 4.98 22.45 -10.84
C VAL A 369 5.48 21.89 -12.18
N ASN A 370 6.06 22.73 -13.02
CA ASN A 370 6.68 22.36 -14.29
C ASN A 370 7.91 23.23 -14.54
N GLU A 371 9.03 22.88 -13.96
CA GLU A 371 10.28 23.63 -14.07
C GLU A 371 10.76 23.77 -15.52
N LYS A 372 10.56 22.73 -16.36
CA LYS A 372 10.92 22.77 -17.79
C LYS A 372 10.19 23.88 -18.55
N LYS A 373 8.98 24.26 -18.10
CA LYS A 373 8.19 25.37 -18.65
C LYS A 373 8.29 26.65 -17.81
N GLY A 374 9.16 26.69 -16.80
CA GLY A 374 9.38 27.83 -15.93
C GLY A 374 8.26 28.06 -14.90
N LEU A 375 7.40 27.07 -14.66
CA LEU A 375 6.40 27.11 -13.58
C LEU A 375 7.02 26.50 -12.31
N THR A 376 7.73 27.36 -11.55
CA THR A 376 8.32 27.02 -10.24
C THR A 376 7.31 27.25 -9.12
N PHE A 377 7.63 26.76 -7.90
CA PHE A 377 6.82 27.04 -6.69
C PHE A 377 6.62 28.55 -6.48
N ALA A 378 7.69 29.34 -6.48
CA ALA A 378 7.60 30.79 -6.28
C ALA A 378 6.74 31.48 -7.34
N ARG A 379 6.91 31.12 -8.64
CA ARG A 379 6.13 31.71 -9.72
C ARG A 379 4.65 31.32 -9.65
N GLY A 380 4.37 30.05 -9.35
CA GLY A 380 3.00 29.57 -9.20
C GLY A 380 2.31 30.21 -8.01
N LEU A 381 2.98 30.31 -6.85
CA LEU A 381 2.43 30.93 -5.66
C LEU A 381 2.09 32.42 -5.87
N ARG A 382 2.99 33.17 -6.56
CA ARG A 382 2.67 34.57 -6.97
C ARG A 382 1.43 34.66 -7.87
N SER A 383 1.18 33.64 -8.70
CA SER A 383 -0.03 33.61 -9.54
C SER A 383 -1.26 33.24 -8.73
N ILE A 384 -1.17 32.29 -7.80
CA ILE A 384 -2.25 31.88 -6.90
C ILE A 384 -2.82 33.08 -6.14
N LEU A 385 -1.97 33.96 -5.62
CA LEU A 385 -2.38 35.16 -4.88
C LEU A 385 -3.26 36.15 -5.68
N ARG A 386 -3.30 36.03 -7.02
CA ARG A 386 -4.19 36.80 -7.90
C ARG A 386 -5.45 36.03 -8.32
N HIS A 387 -5.61 34.82 -7.79
CA HIS A 387 -6.76 33.95 -8.07
C HIS A 387 -7.78 33.92 -6.95
N ASP A 388 -7.75 34.91 -6.05
CA ASP A 388 -8.69 35.09 -4.93
C ASP A 388 -8.75 33.81 -4.06
N PRO A 389 -7.63 33.34 -3.51
CA PRO A 389 -7.60 32.17 -2.64
C PRO A 389 -7.95 32.56 -1.20
N ASP A 390 -8.67 31.69 -0.47
CA ASP A 390 -8.83 31.80 0.98
C ASP A 390 -7.74 30.95 1.67
N LYS A 391 -7.50 29.75 1.13
CA LYS A 391 -6.52 28.80 1.67
C LYS A 391 -5.56 28.33 0.58
N ILE A 392 -4.29 28.25 0.93
CA ILE A 392 -3.22 27.91 0.00
C ILE A 392 -2.43 26.73 0.57
N MET A 393 -2.16 25.71 -0.25
CA MET A 393 -1.18 24.68 0.10
C MET A 393 0.03 24.81 -0.84
N VAL A 394 1.20 24.98 -0.25
CA VAL A 394 2.49 24.90 -0.93
C VAL A 394 3.10 23.53 -0.60
N GLY A 395 3.24 22.67 -1.57
CA GLY A 395 3.69 21.28 -1.37
C GLY A 395 4.94 21.18 -0.51
N GLU A 396 5.94 22.03 -0.81
CA GLU A 396 7.12 22.17 0.03
C GLU A 396 7.83 23.52 -0.21
N ILE A 397 8.57 23.96 0.81
CA ILE A 397 9.46 25.13 0.73
C ILE A 397 10.90 24.62 0.62
N ARG A 398 11.54 24.92 -0.54
CA ARG A 398 12.94 24.53 -0.83
C ARG A 398 13.87 25.74 -0.95
N ASP A 399 13.35 26.91 -1.29
CA ASP A 399 14.11 28.10 -1.66
C ASP A 399 13.61 29.35 -0.92
N PRO A 400 14.48 30.39 -0.77
CA PRO A 400 14.13 31.64 -0.09
C PRO A 400 12.94 32.38 -0.71
N ASP A 401 12.83 32.38 -2.05
CA ASP A 401 11.75 33.09 -2.75
C ASP A 401 10.38 32.51 -2.40
N THR A 402 10.26 31.17 -2.44
CA THR A 402 9.03 30.47 -2.05
C THR A 402 8.72 30.71 -0.57
N ALA A 403 9.73 30.65 0.31
CA ALA A 403 9.57 30.90 1.75
C ALA A 403 9.04 32.33 2.02
N GLN A 404 9.63 33.34 1.38
CA GLN A 404 9.22 34.74 1.55
C GLN A 404 7.79 34.95 1.10
N ILE A 405 7.38 34.41 -0.06
CA ILE A 405 6.02 34.61 -0.57
C ILE A 405 5.01 33.87 0.33
N ALA A 406 5.32 32.66 0.81
CA ALA A 406 4.46 31.89 1.69
C ALA A 406 4.22 32.63 3.03
N VAL A 407 5.30 33.18 3.65
CA VAL A 407 5.20 33.98 4.86
C VAL A 407 4.36 35.25 4.63
N GLN A 408 4.59 35.98 3.53
CA GLN A 408 3.81 37.16 3.18
C GLN A 408 2.33 36.82 2.94
N SER A 409 2.04 35.67 2.30
CA SER A 409 0.65 35.24 2.09
C SER A 409 -0.07 35.00 3.41
N ALA A 410 0.59 34.38 4.38
CA ALA A 410 0.03 34.16 5.71
C ALA A 410 -0.22 35.48 6.47
N LEU A 411 0.70 36.46 6.35
CA LEU A 411 0.57 37.79 6.96
C LEU A 411 -0.52 38.64 6.30
N THR A 412 -0.87 38.36 5.04
CA THR A 412 -1.88 39.14 4.29
C THR A 412 -3.27 38.51 4.33
N GLY A 413 -3.53 37.57 5.24
CA GLY A 413 -4.87 37.08 5.54
C GLY A 413 -5.22 35.72 4.96
N HIS A 414 -4.26 34.99 4.39
CA HIS A 414 -4.50 33.63 3.88
C HIS A 414 -4.07 32.58 4.90
N LEU A 415 -4.79 31.44 4.94
CA LEU A 415 -4.31 30.27 5.66
C LEU A 415 -3.41 29.45 4.74
N VAL A 416 -2.14 29.35 5.11
CA VAL A 416 -1.10 28.67 4.31
C VAL A 416 -0.72 27.34 4.95
N PHE A 417 -0.88 26.25 4.22
CA PHE A 417 -0.37 24.92 4.55
C PHE A 417 0.89 24.66 3.77
N THR A 418 1.94 24.19 4.43
CA THR A 418 3.18 23.89 3.71
C THR A 418 4.00 22.82 4.40
N THR A 419 5.01 22.29 3.70
CA THR A 419 6.01 21.41 4.28
C THR A 419 7.41 21.96 4.14
N ILE A 420 8.28 21.54 5.04
CA ILE A 420 9.72 21.75 4.95
C ILE A 420 10.45 20.48 5.42
N HIS A 421 11.64 20.22 4.92
CA HIS A 421 12.46 19.12 5.38
C HIS A 421 13.28 19.55 6.60
N ALA A 422 12.83 19.15 7.80
CA ALA A 422 13.57 19.28 9.05
C ALA A 422 13.28 18.05 9.94
N ASN A 423 14.10 17.82 10.97
CA ASN A 423 14.00 16.61 11.78
C ASN A 423 13.04 16.75 12.96
N ASN A 424 12.87 17.95 13.48
CA ASN A 424 11.99 18.30 14.60
C ASN A 424 11.44 19.72 14.39
N VAL A 425 10.55 20.17 15.29
CA VAL A 425 9.93 21.49 15.18
C VAL A 425 10.92 22.65 15.33
N PHE A 426 11.98 22.48 16.09
CA PHE A 426 12.98 23.54 16.35
C PHE A 426 13.93 23.74 15.16
N ASP A 427 14.27 22.67 14.43
CA ASP A 427 15.11 22.75 13.22
C ASP A 427 14.46 23.58 12.12
N VAL A 428 13.11 23.67 12.10
CA VAL A 428 12.36 24.50 11.16
C VAL A 428 12.74 25.96 11.27
N ILE A 429 12.87 26.48 12.50
CA ILE A 429 13.28 27.88 12.76
C ILE A 429 14.66 28.15 12.14
N GLY A 430 15.61 27.21 12.35
CA GLY A 430 16.93 27.28 11.75
C GLY A 430 16.91 27.29 10.23
N ARG A 431 16.02 26.48 9.61
CA ARG A 431 15.86 26.43 8.14
C ARG A 431 15.39 27.77 7.57
N PHE A 432 14.38 28.40 8.17
CA PHE A 432 13.93 29.72 7.72
C PHE A 432 14.99 30.81 7.93
N THR A 433 15.77 30.72 9.02
CA THR A 433 16.92 31.61 9.25
C THR A 433 17.99 31.45 8.15
N GLN A 434 18.28 30.21 7.71
CA GLN A 434 19.19 29.95 6.58
C GLN A 434 18.66 30.51 5.24
N MET A 435 17.34 30.60 5.06
CA MET A 435 16.68 31.20 3.92
C MET A 435 16.55 32.74 4.06
N GLU A 436 17.21 33.34 5.04
CA GLU A 436 17.22 34.79 5.29
C GLU A 436 15.82 35.36 5.57
N ILE A 437 14.87 34.56 6.04
CA ILE A 437 13.55 35.04 6.44
C ILE A 437 13.68 35.73 7.80
N ASP A 438 13.14 36.96 7.85
CA ASP A 438 13.11 37.73 9.08
C ASP A 438 12.34 36.98 10.19
N PRO A 439 12.95 36.80 11.39
CA PRO A 439 12.32 36.04 12.48
C PRO A 439 10.98 36.63 12.94
N TYR A 440 10.85 37.95 12.96
CA TYR A 440 9.61 38.59 13.36
C TYR A 440 8.47 38.29 12.37
N SER A 441 8.75 38.40 11.07
CA SER A 441 7.81 38.04 10.01
C SER A 441 7.41 36.59 10.07
N LEU A 442 8.38 35.67 10.30
CA LEU A 442 8.14 34.24 10.43
C LEU A 442 7.18 33.92 11.59
N VAL A 443 7.50 34.36 12.81
CA VAL A 443 6.69 34.03 14.00
C VAL A 443 5.31 34.70 13.98
N SER A 444 5.18 35.85 13.29
CA SER A 444 3.89 36.51 13.11
C SER A 444 2.99 35.78 12.12
N ALA A 445 3.58 35.08 11.14
CA ALA A 445 2.87 34.26 10.16
C ALA A 445 2.52 32.87 10.70
N LEU A 446 3.36 32.32 11.59
CA LEU A 446 3.35 30.90 11.94
C LEU A 446 2.39 30.62 13.11
N ASN A 447 1.36 29.79 12.87
CA ASN A 447 0.42 29.33 13.89
C ASN A 447 0.96 28.11 14.63
N ALA A 448 1.46 27.13 13.89
CA ALA A 448 2.02 25.91 14.48
C ALA A 448 3.00 25.20 13.53
N ILE A 449 3.85 24.38 14.13
CA ILE A 449 4.75 23.43 13.45
C ILE A 449 4.45 22.02 13.94
N LEU A 450 4.16 21.12 13.00
CA LEU A 450 3.98 19.69 13.25
C LEU A 450 5.18 18.92 12.72
N ALA A 451 5.98 18.32 13.59
CA ALA A 451 6.95 17.30 13.16
C ALA A 451 6.32 15.91 13.26
N GLN A 452 6.48 15.13 12.20
CA GLN A 452 5.77 13.85 12.04
C GLN A 452 6.72 12.73 11.62
N ARG A 453 6.47 11.52 12.15
CA ARG A 453 7.06 10.26 11.71
C ARG A 453 5.98 9.20 11.60
N LEU A 454 6.25 8.18 10.78
CA LEU A 454 5.45 6.96 10.74
C LEU A 454 6.20 5.83 11.45
N ILE A 455 5.50 5.15 12.35
CA ILE A 455 5.97 3.98 13.10
C ILE A 455 5.19 2.76 12.63
N ARG A 456 5.89 1.64 12.37
CA ARG A 456 5.26 0.36 12.06
C ARG A 456 4.61 -0.23 13.31
N LEU A 457 3.42 -0.79 13.14
CA LEU A 457 2.72 -1.49 14.21
C LEU A 457 3.09 -2.98 14.19
N VAL A 458 3.25 -3.57 15.37
CA VAL A 458 3.43 -5.01 15.50
C VAL A 458 2.21 -5.73 14.94
N CYS A 459 2.44 -6.80 14.19
CA CYS A 459 1.37 -7.59 13.60
C CYS A 459 0.55 -8.29 14.70
N ALA A 460 -0.72 -7.96 14.81
CA ALA A 460 -1.61 -8.52 15.84
C ALA A 460 -1.73 -10.06 15.76
N SER A 461 -1.58 -10.64 14.54
CA SER A 461 -1.69 -12.09 14.33
C SER A 461 -0.48 -12.89 14.82
N CYS A 462 0.69 -12.26 15.03
CA CYS A 462 1.90 -12.94 15.48
C CYS A 462 2.65 -12.18 16.56
N SER A 463 2.01 -11.20 17.20
CA SER A 463 2.54 -10.50 18.37
C SER A 463 2.78 -11.47 19.52
N ALA A 464 3.93 -11.34 20.15
CA ALA A 464 4.27 -12.11 21.34
C ALA A 464 4.99 -11.21 22.35
N PRO A 465 4.79 -11.42 23.66
CA PRO A 465 5.51 -10.68 24.67
C PRO A 465 7.01 -10.98 24.60
N VAL A 466 7.83 -9.98 24.91
CA VAL A 466 9.28 -10.08 25.02
C VAL A 466 9.75 -9.35 26.26
N ASN A 467 10.82 -9.84 26.86
CA ASN A 467 11.47 -9.15 27.97
C ASN A 467 12.81 -8.60 27.46
N PRO A 468 12.91 -7.29 27.17
CA PRO A 468 14.17 -6.68 26.78
C PRO A 468 15.21 -6.78 27.90
N SER A 469 16.48 -6.90 27.54
CA SER A 469 17.57 -6.84 28.52
C SER A 469 17.75 -5.41 29.07
N ASP A 470 18.36 -5.29 30.24
CA ASP A 470 18.68 -3.98 30.84
C ASP A 470 19.54 -3.13 29.91
N GLU A 471 20.45 -3.78 29.14
CA GLU A 471 21.28 -3.12 28.13
C GLU A 471 20.44 -2.53 27.00
N GLU A 472 19.46 -3.26 26.49
CA GLU A 472 18.54 -2.77 25.45
C GLU A 472 17.65 -1.64 25.94
N LEU A 473 17.18 -1.72 27.18
CA LEU A 473 16.39 -0.66 27.82
C LEU A 473 17.22 0.61 27.96
N CYS A 474 18.42 0.52 28.54
CA CYS A 474 19.34 1.65 28.70
C CYS A 474 19.74 2.23 27.34
N ALA A 475 20.05 1.38 26.35
CA ALA A 475 20.35 1.80 24.98
C ALA A 475 19.15 2.50 24.30
N SER A 476 17.93 2.24 24.77
CA SER A 476 16.70 2.89 24.32
C SER A 476 16.33 4.13 25.15
N GLY A 477 17.18 4.54 26.12
CA GLY A 477 16.95 5.68 27.00
C GLY A 477 15.89 5.44 28.08
N LEU A 478 15.61 4.17 28.41
CA LEU A 478 14.69 3.76 29.48
C LEU A 478 15.49 3.33 30.73
N ASP A 479 14.95 3.65 31.89
CA ASP A 479 15.44 3.18 33.17
C ASP A 479 14.87 1.79 33.46
N PRO A 480 15.66 0.71 33.53
CA PRO A 480 15.17 -0.63 33.78
C PRO A 480 14.30 -0.78 35.02
N GLN A 481 14.47 0.11 36.00
CA GLN A 481 13.69 0.10 37.26
C GLN A 481 12.30 0.77 37.14
N LYS A 482 11.99 1.37 35.97
CA LYS A 482 10.77 2.15 35.76
C LYS A 482 9.92 1.66 34.60
N VAL A 483 10.10 0.42 34.15
CA VAL A 483 9.42 -0.13 32.96
C VAL A 483 8.35 -1.16 33.27
N ASP A 484 7.96 -1.34 34.54
CA ASP A 484 6.96 -2.35 34.95
C ASP A 484 5.60 -2.20 34.29
N HIS A 485 5.27 -0.99 33.83
CA HIS A 485 4.02 -0.67 33.15
C HIS A 485 4.07 -0.84 31.63
N TYR A 486 5.25 -1.14 31.07
CA TYR A 486 5.42 -1.35 29.64
C TYR A 486 5.00 -2.74 29.19
N HIS A 487 4.29 -2.82 28.06
CA HIS A 487 3.92 -4.07 27.43
C HIS A 487 4.85 -4.33 26.22
N PHE A 488 6.06 -4.80 26.49
CA PHE A 488 7.01 -5.09 25.41
C PHE A 488 6.56 -6.28 24.59
N VAL A 489 6.49 -6.07 23.27
CA VAL A 489 6.07 -7.09 22.31
C VAL A 489 7.01 -7.13 21.11
N HIS A 490 7.04 -8.26 20.43
CA HIS A 490 7.66 -8.40 19.12
C HIS A 490 6.77 -9.25 18.20
N GLY A 491 6.90 -9.07 16.90
CA GLY A 491 6.23 -9.89 15.90
C GLY A 491 7.10 -11.07 15.49
N LYS A 492 6.64 -12.32 15.68
CA LYS A 492 7.38 -13.53 15.29
C LYS A 492 7.51 -13.70 13.77
N GLY A 493 6.71 -12.99 12.99
CA GLY A 493 6.55 -13.20 11.57
C GLY A 493 5.49 -14.26 11.25
N CYS A 494 4.59 -13.96 10.34
CA CYS A 494 3.52 -14.87 9.89
C CYS A 494 3.09 -14.53 8.46
N GLY A 495 2.19 -15.31 7.87
CA GLY A 495 1.63 -15.03 6.54
C GLY A 495 0.97 -13.66 6.42
N HIS A 496 0.28 -13.19 7.47
CA HIS A 496 -0.37 -11.86 7.46
C HIS A 496 0.60 -10.68 7.38
N CYS A 497 1.76 -10.77 8.06
CA CYS A 497 2.81 -9.76 8.00
C CYS A 497 3.95 -10.15 7.04
N ARG A 498 3.80 -11.24 6.30
CA ARG A 498 4.78 -11.74 5.33
C ARG A 498 6.18 -11.91 5.93
N GLY A 499 6.23 -12.45 7.14
CA GLY A 499 7.47 -12.70 7.87
C GLY A 499 8.10 -11.48 8.55
N SER A 500 7.62 -10.26 8.28
CA SER A 500 8.24 -9.03 8.81
C SER A 500 8.02 -8.78 10.31
N GLY A 501 7.02 -9.41 10.92
CA GLY A 501 6.59 -9.11 12.29
C GLY A 501 5.77 -7.83 12.43
N TYR A 502 5.66 -6.99 11.39
CA TYR A 502 4.95 -5.70 11.41
C TYR A 502 3.84 -5.66 10.36
N ARG A 503 2.75 -4.94 10.66
CA ARG A 503 1.66 -4.71 9.72
C ARG A 503 0.97 -3.38 9.99
N GLY A 504 1.00 -2.51 8.98
CA GLY A 504 0.44 -1.17 9.08
C GLY A 504 1.37 -0.19 9.80
N ARG A 505 0.98 1.08 9.78
CA ARG A 505 1.74 2.20 10.34
C ARG A 505 0.80 3.14 11.08
N THR A 506 1.33 3.88 12.04
CA THR A 506 0.66 4.97 12.72
C THR A 506 1.56 6.21 12.74
N ALA A 507 0.96 7.38 12.76
CA ALA A 507 1.71 8.63 12.89
C ALA A 507 2.01 8.90 14.37
N ILE A 508 3.23 9.38 14.63
CA ILE A 508 3.60 10.09 15.85
C ILE A 508 3.88 11.53 15.52
N ALA A 509 3.61 12.42 16.45
CA ALA A 509 3.69 13.86 16.25
C ALA A 509 4.38 14.57 17.41
N GLU A 510 5.05 15.67 17.05
CA GLU A 510 5.51 16.73 17.94
C GLU A 510 4.89 18.02 17.40
N LEU A 511 3.92 18.57 18.12
CA LEU A 511 3.16 19.75 17.68
C LEU A 511 3.51 20.95 18.53
N LEU A 512 4.25 21.90 17.95
CA LEU A 512 4.62 23.15 18.58
C LEU A 512 3.61 24.24 18.19
N HIS A 513 2.81 24.66 19.14
CA HIS A 513 1.99 25.86 19.03
C HIS A 513 2.78 27.06 19.54
N LEU A 514 2.81 28.16 18.77
CA LEU A 514 3.58 29.36 19.13
C LEU A 514 2.70 30.34 19.92
N ASP A 515 2.98 30.45 21.22
CA ASP A 515 2.47 31.52 22.07
C ASP A 515 3.37 32.78 22.02
N ASP A 516 2.95 33.86 22.63
CA ASP A 516 3.63 35.14 22.57
C ASP A 516 5.05 35.09 23.17
N GLU A 517 5.26 34.31 24.23
CA GLU A 517 6.56 34.15 24.87
C GLU A 517 7.53 33.37 23.99
N LEU A 518 7.09 32.27 23.39
CA LEU A 518 7.88 31.50 22.42
C LEU A 518 8.22 32.35 21.18
N ARG A 519 7.25 33.13 20.68
CA ARG A 519 7.46 34.09 19.58
C ARG A 519 8.54 35.09 19.92
N GLN A 520 8.47 35.73 21.11
CA GLN A 520 9.47 36.68 21.58
C GLN A 520 10.85 36.03 21.68
N MET A 521 10.96 34.83 22.27
CA MET A 521 12.24 34.11 22.38
C MET A 521 12.87 33.82 21.01
N ILE A 522 12.06 33.48 20.01
CA ILE A 522 12.52 33.23 18.63
C ILE A 522 13.02 34.54 17.99
N VAL A 523 12.28 35.61 18.11
CA VAL A 523 12.69 36.96 17.61
C VAL A 523 14.00 37.40 18.26
N GLU A 524 14.14 37.22 19.58
CA GLU A 524 15.36 37.53 20.35
C GLU A 524 16.52 36.56 20.07
N ARG A 525 16.30 35.55 19.20
CA ARG A 525 17.28 34.50 18.89
C ARG A 525 17.84 33.80 20.14
N GLN A 526 16.97 33.55 21.13
CA GLN A 526 17.36 32.82 22.32
C GLN A 526 17.84 31.38 21.95
N PRO A 527 18.76 30.79 22.75
CA PRO A 527 19.24 29.43 22.50
C PRO A 527 18.09 28.41 22.40
N ILE A 528 18.14 27.54 21.39
CA ILE A 528 17.12 26.50 21.15
C ILE A 528 16.83 25.66 22.38
N LYS A 529 17.85 25.39 23.21
CA LYS A 529 17.70 24.66 24.48
C LYS A 529 16.68 25.34 25.42
N LYS A 530 16.68 26.69 25.49
CA LYS A 530 15.72 27.45 26.31
C LYS A 530 14.32 27.41 25.72
N ILE A 531 14.23 27.61 24.40
CA ILE A 531 12.95 27.52 23.67
C ILE A 531 12.32 26.14 23.85
N LYS A 532 13.11 25.08 23.70
CA LYS A 532 12.68 23.68 23.91
C LYS A 532 12.19 23.45 25.35
N ALA A 533 12.95 23.94 26.35
CA ALA A 533 12.58 23.77 27.75
C ALA A 533 11.25 24.47 28.07
N LEU A 534 11.02 25.67 27.55
CA LEU A 534 9.75 26.37 27.72
C LEU A 534 8.60 25.64 27.01
N ALA A 535 8.82 25.20 25.77
CA ALA A 535 7.81 24.48 25.00
C ALA A 535 7.38 23.18 25.72
N CYS A 536 8.36 22.39 26.23
CA CYS A 536 8.07 21.20 27.01
C CYS A 536 7.32 21.52 28.32
N ALA A 537 7.71 22.61 29.02
CA ALA A 537 6.97 23.06 30.22
C ALA A 537 5.51 23.48 29.91
N ARG A 538 5.22 23.85 28.68
CA ARG A 538 3.88 24.18 28.14
C ARG A 538 3.12 22.95 27.60
N GLY A 539 3.68 21.76 27.72
CA GLY A 539 3.03 20.51 27.32
C GLY A 539 3.40 20.01 25.91
N LEU A 540 4.43 20.58 25.28
CA LEU A 540 4.97 19.98 24.05
C LEU A 540 5.49 18.59 24.35
N ARG A 541 4.93 17.59 23.68
CA ARG A 541 5.42 16.20 23.70
C ARG A 541 6.37 16.00 22.53
N LEU A 542 7.55 15.45 22.83
CA LEU A 542 8.56 15.16 21.81
C LEU A 542 8.22 13.88 21.05
N LEU A 543 8.69 13.76 19.80
CA LEU A 543 8.48 12.56 18.98
C LEU A 543 8.86 11.27 19.71
N ARG A 544 9.95 11.30 20.52
CA ARG A 544 10.38 10.14 21.30
C ARG A 544 9.39 9.75 22.38
N GLU A 545 8.79 10.70 23.06
CA GLU A 545 7.80 10.48 24.12
C GLU A 545 6.54 9.85 23.54
N SER A 546 6.03 10.39 22.42
CA SER A 546 4.88 9.80 21.71
C SER A 546 5.19 8.38 21.19
N ALA A 547 6.45 8.12 20.78
CA ALA A 547 6.86 6.80 20.35
C ALA A 547 6.92 5.79 21.51
N LEU A 548 7.43 6.21 22.69
CA LEU A 548 7.52 5.38 23.89
C LEU A 548 6.14 4.97 24.41
N GLU A 549 5.14 5.84 24.32
CA GLU A 549 3.78 5.51 24.68
C GLU A 549 3.19 4.37 23.84
N LEU A 550 3.52 4.32 22.54
CA LEU A 550 3.13 3.19 21.69
C LEU A 550 3.82 1.88 22.09
N VAL A 551 5.04 1.94 22.62
CA VAL A 551 5.72 0.76 23.18
C VAL A 551 5.07 0.34 24.50
N GLU A 552 4.75 1.30 25.37
CA GLU A 552 4.03 1.05 26.61
C GLU A 552 2.70 0.32 26.37
N GLN A 553 1.97 0.73 25.32
CA GLN A 553 0.71 0.11 24.87
C GLN A 553 0.90 -1.24 24.15
N GLY A 554 2.13 -1.70 23.91
CA GLY A 554 2.39 -2.93 23.16
C GLY A 554 2.04 -2.85 21.66
N ARG A 555 2.01 -1.65 21.08
CA ARG A 555 1.64 -1.44 19.67
C ARG A 555 2.83 -1.47 18.72
N THR A 556 4.03 -1.20 19.22
CA THR A 556 5.28 -1.21 18.46
C THR A 556 6.44 -1.73 19.32
N THR A 557 7.65 -1.80 18.76
CA THR A 557 8.84 -2.32 19.42
C THR A 557 9.84 -1.23 19.76
N LEU A 558 10.77 -1.50 20.70
CA LEU A 558 11.93 -0.63 20.97
C LEU A 558 12.81 -0.45 19.74
N GLU A 559 13.05 -1.53 18.99
CA GLU A 559 13.81 -1.50 17.74
C GLU A 559 13.23 -0.49 16.74
N GLU A 560 11.92 -0.52 16.55
CA GLU A 560 11.25 0.38 15.61
C GLU A 560 11.33 1.84 16.03
N ILE A 561 11.10 2.15 17.32
CA ILE A 561 11.20 3.53 17.79
C ILE A 561 12.64 4.06 17.78
N ASN A 562 13.63 3.19 18.02
CA ASN A 562 15.05 3.54 17.91
C ASN A 562 15.46 3.83 16.47
N ARG A 563 14.81 3.18 15.49
CA ARG A 563 15.04 3.42 14.07
C ARG A 563 14.51 4.78 13.60
N VAL A 564 13.41 5.29 14.17
CA VAL A 564 12.70 6.48 13.66
C VAL A 564 12.85 7.72 14.54
N THR A 565 13.25 7.58 15.79
CA THR A 565 13.43 8.71 16.73
C THR A 565 14.82 8.71 17.33
N PHE A 566 15.32 9.90 17.68
CA PHE A 566 16.57 10.03 18.39
C PHE A 566 16.39 9.79 19.89
N ILE A 567 17.38 9.16 20.49
CA ILE A 567 17.52 9.06 21.95
C ILE A 567 18.16 10.36 22.41
N ALA A 568 17.50 11.10 23.30
CA ALA A 568 17.94 12.42 23.78
C ALA A 568 19.05 12.30 24.82
#